data_3cbb14b9bc2f60b35c38ef9f412968a4
#
_entry.id   3cbb14b9bc2f60b35c38ef9f412968a4
#
_cell.length_a   1.000
_cell.length_b   1.000
_cell.length_c   1.000
_cell.angle_alpha   90.00
_cell.angle_beta   90.00
_cell.angle_gamma   90.00
#
_symmetry.space_group_name_H-M   'P 1'
#
loop_
_entity.id
_entity.type
_entity.pdbx_description
1 polymer ?
#
loop_
_entity_poly.entity_id
_entity_poly.type
_entity_poly.pdbx_seq_one_letter_code
_entity_poly.pdbx_strand_id
1 'polypeptide(L)'
;VGTVFLELPSWCQSKMDEFMASETLKQEIILEIFREEQPLGWWDKGEFEFICDLRRINMNLPATKKIKVILADYQLPYSKLTKSEEWKEQEDRNAHKAHIISNTILSSDDHRGNLFLVGCGHAYKSEQKGIGSSAHNKTAFESAGAQLAKILGDKNVFCVFQHVLSSDNNGNNKSLLRGGIFDKAFELNGNRPIGFELENSPFGDEPFDGIHEIKYNIMTGSYADNFDGYLFLHPLDNEPQAAPLTEVFTDEFVDEIK
;
A
#
# COMPACT_ATOMS: atom_id res chain seq x y z
N VAL A 1 12.43 -11.00 6.42
CA VAL A 1 12.25 -10.01 5.34
C VAL A 1 13.59 -9.38 5.05
N GLY A 2 13.94 -9.25 3.75
CA GLY A 2 15.16 -8.61 3.28
C GLY A 2 14.93 -7.17 2.87
N THR A 3 13.82 -6.90 2.20
CA THR A 3 13.44 -5.57 1.75
C THR A 3 11.99 -5.27 2.10
N VAL A 4 11.74 -4.06 2.55
CA VAL A 4 10.40 -3.49 2.70
C VAL A 4 10.25 -2.38 1.66
N PHE A 5 9.22 -2.48 0.83
CA PHE A 5 8.82 -1.46 -0.13
C PHE A 5 7.64 -0.68 0.44
N LEU A 6 7.70 0.65 0.35
CA LEU A 6 6.68 1.56 0.85
C LEU A 6 6.07 2.37 -0.29
N GLU A 7 4.80 2.71 -0.16
CA GLU A 7 4.07 3.56 -1.09
C GLU A 7 4.38 5.05 -0.84
N LEU A 8 5.65 5.39 -0.76
CA LEU A 8 6.18 6.74 -0.58
C LEU A 8 6.99 7.18 -1.80
N PRO A 9 7.20 8.50 -1.99
CA PRO A 9 7.84 9.05 -3.17
C PRO A 9 9.25 8.51 -3.42
N SER A 10 9.46 7.84 -4.54
CA SER A 10 10.73 7.18 -4.87
C SER A 10 11.91 8.15 -4.99
N TRP A 11 11.68 9.41 -5.38
CA TRP A 11 12.75 10.42 -5.43
C TRP A 11 13.27 10.84 -4.06
N CYS A 12 12.58 10.47 -2.99
CA CYS A 12 13.03 10.69 -1.62
C CYS A 12 13.93 9.57 -1.08
N GLN A 13 14.33 8.57 -1.91
CA GLN A 13 15.10 7.42 -1.47
C GLN A 13 16.39 7.83 -0.74
N SER A 14 17.09 8.84 -1.20
CA SER A 14 18.33 9.30 -0.54
C SER A 14 18.11 9.79 0.90
N LYS A 15 16.97 10.44 1.17
CA LYS A 15 16.56 10.83 2.53
C LYS A 15 16.27 9.60 3.40
N MET A 16 15.57 8.61 2.84
CA MET A 16 15.31 7.35 3.54
C MET A 16 16.62 6.62 3.87
N ASP A 17 17.56 6.55 2.94
CA ASP A 17 18.87 5.93 3.16
C ASP A 17 19.66 6.66 4.26
N GLU A 18 19.65 8.00 4.27
CA GLU A 18 20.24 8.80 5.34
C GLU A 18 19.61 8.49 6.69
N PHE A 19 18.26 8.46 6.76
CA PHE A 19 17.55 8.14 7.99
C PHE A 19 17.91 6.75 8.52
N MET A 20 17.89 5.74 7.65
CA MET A 20 18.21 4.36 8.02
C MET A 20 19.66 4.15 8.45
N ALA A 21 20.59 4.96 7.93
CA ALA A 21 22.02 4.91 8.27
C ALA A 21 22.39 5.78 9.47
N SER A 22 21.54 6.73 9.89
CA SER A 22 21.87 7.70 10.94
C SER A 22 22.10 7.05 12.30
N GLU A 23 23.08 7.54 13.06
CA GLU A 23 23.38 7.05 14.42
C GLU A 23 22.29 7.43 15.43
N THR A 24 21.70 8.60 15.26
CA THR A 24 20.60 9.11 16.09
C THR A 24 19.28 9.09 15.35
N LEU A 25 18.17 9.08 16.08
CA LEU A 25 16.83 9.15 15.49
C LEU A 25 16.56 10.57 14.96
N LYS A 26 16.70 10.74 13.65
CA LYS A 26 16.44 12.01 12.95
C LYS A 26 15.01 11.99 12.36
N GLN A 27 14.01 12.13 13.20
CA GLN A 27 12.61 12.06 12.77
C GLN A 27 12.24 13.08 11.70
N GLU A 28 12.86 14.25 11.71
CA GLU A 28 12.61 15.31 10.73
C GLU A 28 12.84 14.83 9.28
N ILE A 29 13.81 13.96 9.04
CA ILE A 29 14.06 13.42 7.69
C ILE A 29 12.81 12.67 7.18
N ILE A 30 12.14 11.91 8.04
CA ILE A 30 10.90 11.20 7.65
C ILE A 30 9.75 12.19 7.46
N LEU A 31 9.62 13.18 8.32
CA LEU A 31 8.61 14.23 8.16
C LEU A 31 8.77 14.99 6.84
N GLU A 32 10.01 15.26 6.41
CA GLU A 32 10.29 15.83 5.09
C GLU A 32 9.81 14.92 3.94
N ILE A 33 10.01 13.59 4.06
CA ILE A 33 9.51 12.64 3.05
C ILE A 33 7.99 12.69 2.98
N PHE A 34 7.32 12.72 4.14
CA PHE A 34 5.85 12.81 4.19
C PHE A 34 5.33 14.14 3.60
N ARG A 35 6.05 15.25 3.78
CA ARG A 35 5.68 16.53 3.14
C ARG A 35 5.76 16.50 1.62
N GLU A 36 6.66 15.69 1.05
CA GLU A 36 6.74 15.49 -0.40
C GLU A 36 5.56 14.67 -0.97
N GLU A 37 4.78 14.01 -0.12
CA GLU A 37 3.63 13.20 -0.49
C GLU A 37 2.37 14.04 -0.83
N GLN A 38 2.48 15.34 -0.97
CA GLN A 38 1.36 16.22 -1.27
C GLN A 38 0.65 15.89 -2.60
N PRO A 39 -0.65 16.19 -2.68
CA PRO A 39 -1.66 16.62 -1.71
C PRO A 39 -2.51 15.46 -1.20
N LEU A 40 -2.16 14.21 -1.50
CA LEU A 40 -2.96 13.04 -1.15
C LEU A 40 -2.82 12.64 0.32
N GLY A 41 -1.78 13.17 0.99
CA GLY A 41 -1.55 13.18 2.42
C GLY A 41 -2.12 12.03 3.24
N TRP A 42 -1.60 10.83 3.05
CA TRP A 42 -1.83 9.71 3.95
C TRP A 42 -0.94 9.83 5.20
N TRP A 43 -0.81 11.03 5.75
CA TRP A 43 0.07 11.32 6.88
C TRP A 43 -0.41 10.60 8.13
N ASP A 44 -0.12 9.31 8.17
CA ASP A 44 -0.52 8.42 9.24
C ASP A 44 0.62 8.20 10.23
N LYS A 45 0.31 8.36 11.52
CA LYS A 45 1.27 8.17 12.58
C LYS A 45 1.76 6.73 12.67
N GLY A 46 0.91 5.76 12.32
CA GLY A 46 1.27 4.35 12.32
C GLY A 46 2.35 4.03 11.29
N GLU A 47 2.28 4.60 10.07
CA GLU A 47 3.32 4.43 9.07
C GLU A 47 4.64 5.09 9.49
N PHE A 48 4.56 6.29 10.05
CA PHE A 48 5.74 6.96 10.61
C PHE A 48 6.41 6.14 11.72
N GLU A 49 5.63 5.62 12.68
CA GLU A 49 6.14 4.77 13.75
C GLU A 49 6.72 3.46 13.21
N PHE A 50 6.08 2.85 12.22
CA PHE A 50 6.59 1.66 11.54
C PHE A 50 7.97 1.88 10.92
N ILE A 51 8.18 2.99 10.23
CA ILE A 51 9.50 3.35 9.65
C ILE A 51 10.55 3.54 10.76
N CYS A 52 10.17 4.23 11.85
CA CYS A 52 11.04 4.40 13.01
C CYS A 52 11.42 3.04 13.65
N ASP A 53 10.47 2.11 13.70
CA ASP A 53 10.70 0.77 14.25
C ASP A 53 11.58 -0.08 13.34
N LEU A 54 11.42 -0.02 12.02
CA LEU A 54 12.33 -0.67 11.07
C LEU A 54 13.78 -0.22 11.29
N ARG A 55 14.00 1.09 11.46
CA ARG A 55 15.33 1.60 11.79
C ARG A 55 15.82 1.05 13.13
N ARG A 56 15.00 1.06 14.19
CA ARG A 56 15.35 0.52 15.52
C ARG A 56 15.74 -0.95 15.44
N ILE A 57 15.01 -1.74 14.66
CA ILE A 57 15.31 -3.15 14.39
C ILE A 57 16.67 -3.24 13.70
N ASN A 58 16.90 -2.46 12.65
CA ASN A 58 18.14 -2.48 11.90
C ASN A 58 19.38 -2.12 12.73
N MET A 59 19.24 -1.23 13.71
CA MET A 59 20.37 -0.89 14.60
C MET A 59 20.89 -2.11 15.38
N ASN A 60 20.01 -3.07 15.67
CA ASN A 60 20.32 -4.27 16.42
C ASN A 60 20.66 -5.49 15.53
N LEU A 61 20.59 -5.34 14.20
CA LEU A 61 20.90 -6.41 13.27
C LEU A 61 22.33 -6.33 12.75
N PRO A 62 23.00 -7.48 12.54
CA PRO A 62 24.28 -7.51 11.81
C PRO A 62 24.10 -6.91 10.41
N ALA A 63 25.16 -6.32 9.87
CA ALA A 63 25.14 -5.65 8.56
C ALA A 63 24.54 -6.54 7.44
N THR A 64 24.85 -7.85 7.47
CA THR A 64 24.33 -8.83 6.49
C THR A 64 22.85 -9.20 6.67
N LYS A 65 22.23 -8.78 7.76
CA LYS A 65 20.80 -9.08 8.09
C LYS A 65 19.95 -7.83 8.09
N LYS A 66 20.49 -6.66 7.87
CA LYS A 66 19.71 -5.42 7.82
C LYS A 66 18.63 -5.49 6.75
N ILE A 67 17.49 -4.90 7.07
CA ILE A 67 16.34 -4.76 6.19
C ILE A 67 16.56 -3.52 5.34
N LYS A 68 16.43 -3.63 4.04
CA LYS A 68 16.40 -2.48 3.13
C LYS A 68 15.02 -1.86 3.15
N VAL A 69 14.93 -0.54 3.10
CA VAL A 69 13.65 0.18 2.94
C VAL A 69 13.72 0.94 1.63
N ILE A 70 12.81 0.62 0.72
CA ILE A 70 12.77 1.19 -0.64
C ILE A 70 11.45 1.90 -0.84
N LEU A 71 11.52 3.16 -1.27
CA LEU A 71 10.37 3.96 -1.62
C LEU A 71 9.99 3.66 -3.08
N ALA A 72 8.76 3.21 -3.30
CA ALA A 72 8.38 2.66 -4.59
C ALA A 72 7.32 3.46 -5.34
N ASP A 73 6.76 4.51 -4.74
CA ASP A 73 5.70 5.26 -5.42
C ASP A 73 6.25 6.38 -6.30
N TYR A 74 5.53 6.59 -7.40
CA TYR A 74 5.65 7.77 -8.21
C TYR A 74 4.58 8.75 -7.77
N GLN A 75 5.00 9.80 -7.12
CA GLN A 75 4.09 10.89 -6.80
C GLN A 75 4.42 12.10 -7.66
N LEU A 76 3.37 12.77 -8.03
CA LEU A 76 3.47 13.94 -8.84
C LEU A 76 4.12 15.06 -8.02
N PRO A 77 5.10 15.76 -8.55
CA PRO A 77 5.56 16.98 -7.93
C PRO A 77 4.47 18.05 -8.07
N TYR A 78 3.43 17.95 -7.24
CA TYR A 78 2.25 18.80 -7.32
C TYR A 78 2.57 20.29 -7.31
N SER A 79 3.59 20.67 -6.56
CA SER A 79 4.12 22.05 -6.53
C SER A 79 4.60 22.54 -7.93
N LYS A 80 4.85 21.62 -8.87
CA LYS A 80 5.29 21.93 -10.23
C LYS A 80 4.17 21.80 -11.27
N LEU A 81 3.02 21.22 -10.90
CA LEU A 81 1.89 21.06 -11.81
C LEU A 81 1.04 22.33 -11.80
N THR A 82 1.01 23.02 -12.92
CA THR A 82 0.25 24.28 -13.07
C THR A 82 -1.00 24.14 -13.93
N LYS A 83 -1.14 23.01 -14.64
CA LYS A 83 -2.24 22.78 -15.59
C LYS A 83 -2.79 21.37 -15.48
N SER A 84 -4.09 21.21 -15.72
CA SER A 84 -4.78 19.92 -15.70
C SER A 84 -4.29 18.96 -16.79
N GLU A 85 -3.75 19.46 -17.89
CA GLU A 85 -3.18 18.66 -18.98
C GLU A 85 -1.93 17.91 -18.53
N GLU A 86 -1.13 18.50 -17.65
CA GLU A 86 0.10 17.91 -17.10
C GLU A 86 -0.17 16.65 -16.28
N TRP A 87 -1.39 16.52 -15.74
CA TRP A 87 -1.85 15.29 -15.06
C TRP A 87 -2.06 14.11 -16.02
N LYS A 88 -2.38 14.39 -17.27
CA LYS A 88 -2.69 13.35 -18.27
C LYS A 88 -1.44 12.71 -18.85
N GLU A 89 -0.31 13.41 -18.74
CA GLU A 89 1.00 12.97 -19.25
C GLU A 89 1.80 12.19 -18.20
N GLN A 90 1.20 11.96 -17.02
CA GLN A 90 1.91 11.31 -15.93
C GLN A 90 2.11 9.81 -16.19
N GLU A 91 3.24 9.32 -15.74
CA GLU A 91 3.57 7.91 -15.74
C GLU A 91 2.52 7.12 -14.92
N ASP A 92 2.22 5.90 -15.36
CA ASP A 92 1.37 4.99 -14.61
C ASP A 92 2.04 4.63 -13.27
N ARG A 93 1.45 5.09 -12.16
CA ARG A 93 1.96 4.84 -10.80
C ARG A 93 2.13 3.35 -10.50
N ASN A 94 1.27 2.47 -11.02
CA ASN A 94 1.38 1.03 -10.82
C ASN A 94 2.56 0.46 -11.60
N ALA A 95 2.76 0.90 -12.85
CA ALA A 95 3.91 0.51 -13.64
C ALA A 95 5.21 0.97 -13.00
N HIS A 96 5.25 2.18 -12.46
CA HIS A 96 6.40 2.70 -11.73
C HIS A 96 6.73 1.86 -10.49
N LYS A 97 5.72 1.56 -9.64
CA LYS A 97 5.87 0.68 -8.48
C LYS A 97 6.42 -0.69 -8.88
N ALA A 98 5.78 -1.32 -9.86
CA ALA A 98 6.17 -2.64 -10.34
C ALA A 98 7.61 -2.65 -10.90
N HIS A 99 8.01 -1.60 -11.61
CA HIS A 99 9.36 -1.44 -12.15
C HIS A 99 10.41 -1.33 -11.05
N ILE A 100 10.23 -0.43 -10.07
CA ILE A 100 11.18 -0.27 -8.96
C ILE A 100 11.32 -1.58 -8.18
N ILE A 101 10.18 -2.20 -7.81
CA ILE A 101 10.18 -3.40 -7.00
C ILE A 101 10.84 -4.56 -7.74
N SER A 102 10.42 -4.83 -8.98
CA SER A 102 10.97 -5.95 -9.76
C SER A 102 12.46 -5.78 -10.04
N ASN A 103 12.91 -4.59 -10.42
CA ASN A 103 14.34 -4.32 -10.65
C ASN A 103 15.17 -4.52 -9.38
N THR A 104 14.66 -4.05 -8.24
CA THR A 104 15.34 -4.22 -6.95
C THR A 104 15.48 -5.70 -6.60
N ILE A 105 14.43 -6.49 -6.79
CA ILE A 105 14.43 -7.94 -6.50
C ILE A 105 15.34 -8.68 -7.47
N LEU A 106 15.22 -8.44 -8.77
CA LEU A 106 15.96 -9.17 -9.82
C LEU A 106 17.47 -8.84 -9.81
N SER A 107 17.85 -7.66 -9.34
CA SER A 107 19.26 -7.25 -9.21
C SER A 107 19.90 -7.62 -7.88
N SER A 108 19.16 -8.21 -6.96
CA SER A 108 19.62 -8.52 -5.60
C SER A 108 20.06 -9.97 -5.45
N ASP A 109 21.21 -10.18 -4.81
CA ASP A 109 21.64 -11.51 -4.34
C ASP A 109 20.98 -11.91 -3.00
N ASP A 110 20.11 -11.08 -2.45
CA ASP A 110 19.40 -11.34 -1.21
C ASP A 110 18.14 -12.16 -1.49
N HIS A 111 18.16 -13.44 -1.12
CA HIS A 111 17.04 -14.37 -1.33
C HIS A 111 16.02 -14.38 -0.19
N ARG A 112 16.11 -13.44 0.76
CA ARG A 112 15.08 -13.30 1.79
C ARG A 112 13.79 -12.78 1.17
N GLY A 113 12.65 -13.12 1.78
CA GLY A 113 11.35 -12.59 1.33
C GLY A 113 11.30 -11.07 1.37
N ASN A 114 10.52 -10.49 0.49
CA ASN A 114 10.28 -9.05 0.39
C ASN A 114 8.85 -8.73 0.86
N LEU A 115 8.62 -7.55 1.39
CA LEU A 115 7.31 -7.07 1.80
C LEU A 115 7.02 -5.76 1.07
N PHE A 116 5.87 -5.68 0.43
CA PHE A 116 5.35 -4.44 -0.14
C PHE A 116 4.10 -4.02 0.62
N LEU A 117 4.15 -2.89 1.31
CA LEU A 117 3.01 -2.26 1.96
C LEU A 117 2.41 -1.23 1.01
N VAL A 118 1.14 -1.41 0.67
CA VAL A 118 0.49 -0.61 -0.36
C VAL A 118 -1.03 -0.60 -0.14
N GLY A 119 -1.69 0.45 -0.59
CA GLY A 119 -3.14 0.50 -0.64
C GLY A 119 -3.72 -0.68 -1.44
N CYS A 120 -4.79 -1.30 -0.93
CA CYS A 120 -5.37 -2.53 -1.50
C CYS A 120 -5.72 -2.40 -3.00
N GLY A 121 -6.06 -1.19 -3.48
CA GLY A 121 -6.29 -0.90 -4.90
C GLY A 121 -5.07 -1.09 -5.81
N HIS A 122 -3.89 -1.25 -5.25
CA HIS A 122 -2.64 -1.51 -5.97
C HIS A 122 -2.13 -2.95 -5.80
N ALA A 123 -2.74 -3.74 -4.90
CA ALA A 123 -2.22 -5.03 -4.47
C ALA A 123 -2.83 -6.25 -5.19
N TYR A 124 -4.03 -6.16 -5.75
CA TYR A 124 -4.72 -7.32 -6.35
C TYR A 124 -4.00 -7.86 -7.59
N LYS A 125 -4.21 -9.16 -7.87
CA LYS A 125 -3.57 -9.88 -8.99
C LYS A 125 -4.43 -10.03 -10.24
N SER A 126 -5.75 -9.88 -10.13
CA SER A 126 -6.65 -10.03 -11.25
C SER A 126 -6.46 -8.94 -12.31
N GLU A 127 -6.64 -9.33 -13.58
CA GLU A 127 -6.76 -8.34 -14.66
C GLU A 127 -8.14 -7.67 -14.58
N GLN A 128 -8.16 -6.43 -14.13
CA GLN A 128 -9.40 -5.67 -14.07
C GLN A 128 -9.74 -5.12 -15.46
N LYS A 129 -10.92 -5.48 -15.95
CA LYS A 129 -11.54 -4.80 -17.10
C LYS A 129 -12.30 -3.58 -16.57
N GLY A 130 -11.59 -2.59 -16.08
CA GLY A 130 -12.17 -1.37 -15.53
C GLY A 130 -11.71 -0.13 -16.27
N ILE A 131 -12.53 0.89 -16.22
CA ILE A 131 -12.19 2.23 -16.73
C ILE A 131 -11.22 2.83 -15.70
N GLY A 132 -9.98 3.09 -16.09
CA GLY A 132 -8.99 3.73 -15.23
C GLY A 132 -9.49 5.04 -14.63
N SER A 133 -8.90 5.46 -13.53
CA SER A 133 -9.27 6.65 -12.75
C SER A 133 -9.23 7.98 -13.52
N SER A 134 -8.74 7.99 -14.75
CA SER A 134 -8.89 9.14 -15.65
C SER A 134 -10.12 8.92 -16.52
N ALA A 135 -11.08 9.84 -16.44
CA ALA A 135 -12.29 9.87 -17.26
C ALA A 135 -12.02 9.90 -18.81
N HIS A 136 -10.78 9.78 -19.23
CA HIS A 136 -10.32 9.95 -20.60
C HIS A 136 -9.64 8.71 -21.19
N ASN A 137 -9.16 7.75 -20.37
CA ASN A 137 -8.55 6.52 -20.88
C ASN A 137 -9.38 5.30 -20.48
N LYS A 138 -10.08 4.73 -21.45
CA LYS A 138 -10.79 3.44 -21.34
C LYS A 138 -9.82 2.22 -21.40
N THR A 139 -8.59 2.40 -20.93
CA THR A 139 -7.62 1.30 -20.89
C THR A 139 -7.82 0.50 -19.61
N ALA A 140 -7.63 -0.80 -19.70
CA ALA A 140 -7.65 -1.69 -18.54
C ALA A 140 -6.64 -1.18 -17.49
N PHE A 141 -7.12 -0.96 -16.28
CA PHE A 141 -6.26 -0.58 -15.16
C PHE A 141 -5.60 -1.85 -14.63
N GLU A 142 -4.29 -1.91 -14.63
CA GLU A 142 -3.53 -3.02 -14.10
C GLU A 142 -2.85 -2.58 -12.79
N SER A 143 -3.10 -3.33 -11.70
CA SER A 143 -2.49 -3.03 -10.41
C SER A 143 -0.98 -3.31 -10.42
N ALA A 144 -0.26 -2.78 -9.44
CA ALA A 144 1.15 -3.14 -9.24
C ALA A 144 1.31 -4.63 -8.91
N GLY A 145 0.38 -5.21 -8.14
CA GLY A 145 0.36 -6.64 -7.82
C GLY A 145 0.25 -7.51 -9.07
N ALA A 146 -0.68 -7.21 -9.99
CA ALA A 146 -0.86 -7.92 -11.25
C ALA A 146 0.40 -7.80 -12.14
N GLN A 147 0.98 -6.60 -12.25
CA GLN A 147 2.21 -6.39 -13.03
C GLN A 147 3.40 -7.14 -12.42
N LEU A 148 3.55 -7.12 -11.10
CA LEU A 148 4.60 -7.88 -10.41
C LEU A 148 4.44 -9.38 -10.63
N ALA A 149 3.22 -9.92 -10.56
CA ALA A 149 2.95 -11.32 -10.84
C ALA A 149 3.35 -11.71 -12.26
N LYS A 150 3.15 -10.84 -13.27
CA LYS A 150 3.60 -11.06 -14.64
C LYS A 150 5.12 -11.03 -14.78
N ILE A 151 5.79 -10.09 -14.12
CA ILE A 151 7.25 -9.89 -14.23
C ILE A 151 8.02 -10.95 -13.45
N LEU A 152 7.65 -11.19 -12.21
CA LEU A 152 8.37 -12.08 -11.29
C LEU A 152 7.89 -13.54 -11.36
N GLY A 153 6.74 -13.76 -11.97
CA GLY A 153 6.02 -15.04 -11.99
C GLY A 153 5.00 -15.12 -10.84
N ASP A 154 3.80 -15.58 -11.15
CA ASP A 154 2.65 -15.60 -10.25
C ASP A 154 2.94 -16.28 -8.90
N LYS A 155 3.68 -17.39 -8.92
CA LYS A 155 4.07 -18.16 -7.71
C LYS A 155 5.06 -17.45 -6.79
N ASN A 156 5.69 -16.38 -7.25
CA ASN A 156 6.68 -15.60 -6.51
C ASN A 156 6.08 -14.33 -5.89
N VAL A 157 4.80 -14.06 -6.15
CA VAL A 157 4.07 -12.92 -5.61
C VAL A 157 2.87 -13.43 -4.84
N PHE A 158 2.77 -13.07 -3.57
CA PHE A 158 1.68 -13.47 -2.70
C PHE A 158 0.97 -12.21 -2.17
N CYS A 159 -0.22 -11.95 -2.69
CA CYS A 159 -1.02 -10.77 -2.35
C CYS A 159 -1.99 -11.08 -1.21
N VAL A 160 -1.94 -10.28 -0.17
CA VAL A 160 -2.75 -10.45 1.04
C VAL A 160 -3.76 -9.32 1.16
N PHE A 161 -5.03 -9.67 1.32
CA PHE A 161 -6.08 -8.73 1.68
C PHE A 161 -6.22 -8.67 3.20
N GLN A 162 -6.12 -7.48 3.77
CA GLN A 162 -6.38 -7.27 5.19
C GLN A 162 -7.87 -7.00 5.42
N HIS A 163 -8.43 -7.58 6.47
CA HIS A 163 -9.81 -7.34 6.88
C HIS A 163 -10.04 -5.87 7.22
N VAL A 164 -10.92 -5.23 6.50
CA VAL A 164 -11.26 -3.81 6.63
C VAL A 164 -12.76 -3.61 6.43
N LEU A 165 -13.27 -2.43 6.76
CA LEU A 165 -14.62 -2.03 6.36
C LEU A 165 -14.65 -1.78 4.85
N SER A 166 -15.70 -2.28 4.21
CA SER A 166 -16.07 -1.82 2.87
C SER A 166 -16.60 -0.38 2.96
N SER A 167 -16.25 0.46 2.01
CA SER A 167 -16.75 1.84 1.93
C SER A 167 -17.54 2.08 0.65
N ASP A 168 -18.61 2.87 0.68
CA ASP A 168 -19.32 3.28 -0.54
C ASP A 168 -18.46 4.23 -1.40
N ASN A 169 -18.94 4.53 -2.60
CA ASN A 169 -18.27 5.39 -3.60
C ASN A 169 -17.88 6.79 -3.11
N ASN A 170 -18.41 7.22 -1.97
CA ASN A 170 -18.13 8.52 -1.40
C ASN A 170 -17.35 8.40 -0.08
N GLY A 171 -17.02 7.19 0.36
CA GLY A 171 -16.41 6.93 1.67
C GLY A 171 -17.31 7.21 2.88
N ASN A 172 -18.57 7.57 2.63
CA ASN A 172 -19.49 8.03 3.68
C ASN A 172 -20.25 6.88 4.37
N ASN A 173 -20.50 5.79 3.65
CA ASN A 173 -21.17 4.62 4.24
C ASN A 173 -20.17 3.47 4.32
N LYS A 174 -19.81 3.12 5.53
CA LYS A 174 -19.00 1.94 5.80
C LYS A 174 -19.93 0.75 6.05
N SER A 175 -19.62 -0.37 5.45
CA SER A 175 -20.36 -1.62 5.64
C SER A 175 -19.42 -2.78 5.91
N LEU A 176 -19.94 -3.80 6.61
CA LEU A 176 -19.16 -5.02 6.82
C LEU A 176 -19.02 -5.79 5.51
N LEU A 177 -17.86 -6.39 5.30
CA LEU A 177 -17.61 -7.26 4.13
C LEU A 177 -18.62 -8.40 4.08
N ARG A 178 -19.16 -8.67 2.91
CA ARG A 178 -20.17 -9.71 2.67
C ARG A 178 -21.34 -9.65 3.65
N GLY A 179 -21.77 -8.42 4.04
CA GLY A 179 -22.85 -8.21 5.00
C GLY A 179 -22.55 -8.73 6.40
N GLY A 180 -21.28 -8.83 6.79
CA GLY A 180 -20.81 -9.25 8.11
C GLY A 180 -20.64 -10.77 8.28
N ILE A 181 -20.73 -11.56 7.19
CA ILE A 181 -20.53 -13.02 7.30
C ILE A 181 -19.09 -13.35 7.70
N PHE A 182 -18.10 -12.55 7.26
CA PHE A 182 -16.69 -12.73 7.63
C PHE A 182 -16.49 -12.40 9.11
N ASP A 183 -17.03 -11.27 9.57
CA ASP A 183 -16.98 -10.87 10.99
C ASP A 183 -17.58 -11.95 11.89
N LYS A 184 -18.72 -12.53 11.47
CA LYS A 184 -19.36 -13.61 12.23
C LYS A 184 -18.51 -14.87 12.30
N ALA A 185 -17.80 -15.21 11.23
CA ALA A 185 -16.88 -16.34 11.23
C ALA A 185 -15.68 -16.10 12.17
N PHE A 186 -15.13 -14.90 12.20
CA PHE A 186 -14.06 -14.54 13.14
C PHE A 186 -14.54 -14.50 14.59
N GLU A 187 -15.77 -14.03 14.85
CA GLU A 187 -16.38 -14.11 16.18
C GLU A 187 -16.48 -15.54 16.69
N LEU A 188 -16.92 -16.48 15.83
CA LEU A 188 -16.98 -17.90 16.14
C LEU A 188 -15.60 -18.51 16.43
N ASN A 189 -14.54 -17.96 15.86
CA ASN A 189 -13.14 -18.32 16.17
C ASN A 189 -12.57 -17.56 17.38
N GLY A 190 -13.39 -16.85 18.13
CA GLY A 190 -12.99 -16.06 19.29
C GLY A 190 -12.19 -14.83 18.96
N ASN A 191 -12.36 -14.27 17.77
CA ASN A 191 -11.68 -13.07 17.27
C ASN A 191 -10.14 -13.15 17.36
N ARG A 192 -9.59 -14.34 17.21
CA ARG A 192 -8.13 -14.52 17.22
C ARG A 192 -7.53 -14.04 15.92
N PRO A 193 -6.42 -13.29 15.95
CA PRO A 193 -5.68 -12.96 14.73
C PRO A 193 -5.35 -14.23 13.93
N ILE A 194 -5.62 -14.17 12.63
CA ILE A 194 -5.38 -15.28 11.71
C ILE A 194 -5.04 -14.78 10.32
N GLY A 195 -4.06 -15.42 9.66
CA GLY A 195 -3.82 -15.32 8.24
C GLY A 195 -4.01 -16.69 7.60
N PHE A 196 -4.62 -16.72 6.42
CA PHE A 196 -4.87 -17.97 5.67
C PHE A 196 -4.90 -17.73 4.17
N GLU A 197 -4.67 -18.79 3.41
CA GLU A 197 -4.81 -18.79 1.96
C GLU A 197 -6.27 -18.76 1.55
N LEU A 198 -6.58 -17.98 0.54
CA LEU A 198 -7.94 -17.85 0.00
C LEU A 198 -8.30 -18.99 -0.95
N GLU A 199 -7.31 -19.53 -1.66
CA GLU A 199 -7.54 -20.66 -2.57
C GLU A 199 -8.18 -21.84 -1.83
N ASN A 200 -9.24 -22.39 -2.39
CA ASN A 200 -10.03 -23.49 -1.81
C ASN A 200 -10.62 -23.20 -0.41
N SER A 201 -10.79 -21.94 -0.05
CA SER A 201 -11.44 -21.53 1.20
C SER A 201 -12.85 -20.98 0.94
N PRO A 202 -13.80 -21.15 1.89
CA PRO A 202 -15.12 -20.53 1.77
C PRO A 202 -15.10 -19.01 1.64
N PHE A 203 -14.06 -18.36 2.18
CA PHE A 203 -13.87 -16.91 2.03
C PHE A 203 -13.42 -16.55 0.62
N GLY A 204 -12.58 -17.40 0.02
CA GLY A 204 -12.05 -17.19 -1.33
C GLY A 204 -13.15 -17.29 -2.40
N ASP A 205 -14.14 -18.15 -2.21
CA ASP A 205 -15.26 -18.36 -3.14
C ASP A 205 -16.27 -17.20 -3.12
N GLU A 206 -16.24 -16.34 -2.08
CA GLU A 206 -17.17 -15.22 -1.98
C GLU A 206 -16.85 -14.13 -3.01
N PRO A 207 -17.87 -13.53 -3.64
CA PRO A 207 -17.69 -12.36 -4.50
C PRO A 207 -17.00 -11.23 -3.77
N PHE A 208 -16.01 -10.61 -4.42
CA PHE A 208 -15.22 -9.54 -3.82
C PHE A 208 -16.02 -8.24 -3.65
N ASP A 209 -16.05 -7.70 -2.43
CA ASP A 209 -16.71 -6.44 -2.08
C ASP A 209 -15.86 -5.55 -1.16
N GLY A 210 -14.55 -5.84 -1.06
CA GLY A 210 -13.62 -5.13 -0.15
C GLY A 210 -13.28 -3.71 -0.57
N ILE A 211 -13.42 -3.39 -1.87
CA ILE A 211 -13.29 -2.02 -2.37
C ILE A 211 -14.57 -1.71 -3.10
N HIS A 212 -15.29 -0.69 -2.63
CA HIS A 212 -16.50 -0.26 -3.32
C HIS A 212 -16.20 0.21 -4.74
N GLU A 213 -17.20 -0.01 -5.60
CA GLU A 213 -17.30 0.63 -6.89
C GLU A 213 -16.89 2.11 -6.79
N ILE A 214 -15.61 2.39 -6.94
CA ILE A 214 -15.26 3.67 -7.52
C ILE A 214 -16.02 3.65 -8.83
N LYS A 215 -16.84 4.64 -9.10
CA LYS A 215 -17.79 4.79 -10.22
C LYS A 215 -17.29 4.30 -11.59
N TYR A 216 -16.08 3.79 -11.66
CA TYR A 216 -15.35 3.40 -12.87
C TYR A 216 -14.48 2.13 -12.71
N ASN A 217 -14.36 1.53 -11.52
CA ASN A 217 -13.59 0.31 -11.30
C ASN A 217 -14.48 -0.71 -10.60
N ILE A 218 -14.99 -1.64 -11.38
CA ILE A 218 -15.67 -2.82 -10.83
C ILE A 218 -14.60 -3.88 -10.66
N MET A 219 -14.14 -4.11 -9.44
CA MET A 219 -13.40 -5.32 -9.15
C MET A 219 -14.37 -6.47 -9.28
N THR A 220 -14.12 -7.35 -10.23
CA THR A 220 -14.94 -8.51 -10.52
C THR A 220 -14.30 -9.77 -9.97
N GLY A 221 -15.08 -10.83 -9.85
CA GLY A 221 -14.60 -12.11 -9.37
C GLY A 221 -14.74 -12.29 -7.86
N SER A 222 -14.17 -13.35 -7.38
CA SER A 222 -14.16 -13.73 -5.97
C SER A 222 -12.97 -13.10 -5.22
N TYR A 223 -12.92 -13.30 -3.91
CA TYR A 223 -11.74 -12.92 -3.13
C TYR A 223 -10.48 -13.66 -3.61
N ALA A 224 -10.58 -14.95 -3.93
CA ALA A 224 -9.45 -15.75 -4.42
C ALA A 224 -9.01 -15.36 -5.84
N ASP A 225 -9.89 -14.79 -6.68
CA ASP A 225 -9.49 -14.25 -7.98
C ASP A 225 -8.60 -13.01 -7.86
N ASN A 226 -8.70 -12.29 -6.75
CA ASN A 226 -8.03 -11.01 -6.55
C ASN A 226 -6.82 -11.07 -5.61
N PHE A 227 -6.84 -11.97 -4.62
CA PHE A 227 -5.79 -12.09 -3.59
C PHE A 227 -5.49 -13.55 -3.30
N ASP A 228 -4.26 -13.83 -2.88
CA ASP A 228 -3.83 -15.18 -2.49
C ASP A 228 -4.16 -15.48 -1.03
N GLY A 229 -4.14 -14.47 -0.18
CA GLY A 229 -4.33 -14.62 1.26
C GLY A 229 -5.23 -13.58 1.88
N TYR A 230 -5.69 -13.91 3.06
CA TYR A 230 -6.52 -13.04 3.89
C TYR A 230 -5.90 -12.91 5.28
N LEU A 231 -5.92 -11.70 5.82
CA LEU A 231 -5.39 -11.39 7.15
C LEU A 231 -6.48 -10.73 7.99
N PHE A 232 -6.84 -11.37 9.11
CA PHE A 232 -7.66 -10.80 10.16
C PHE A 232 -6.81 -10.55 11.40
N LEU A 233 -6.76 -9.32 11.88
CA LEU A 233 -5.97 -8.92 13.06
C LEU A 233 -6.84 -8.78 14.31
N HIS A 234 -7.99 -8.14 14.17
CA HIS A 234 -8.94 -7.84 15.26
C HIS A 234 -10.31 -7.46 14.67
N PRO A 235 -11.38 -7.49 15.48
CA PRO A 235 -12.67 -6.94 15.08
C PRO A 235 -12.57 -5.47 14.66
N LEU A 236 -13.34 -5.07 13.66
CA LEU A 236 -13.31 -3.72 13.12
C LEU A 236 -13.70 -2.63 14.13
N ASP A 237 -14.54 -2.98 15.12
CA ASP A 237 -14.86 -2.07 16.24
C ASP A 237 -13.64 -1.77 17.12
N ASN A 238 -12.62 -2.61 17.08
CA ASN A 238 -11.37 -2.46 17.82
C ASN A 238 -10.24 -1.89 16.93
N GLU A 239 -10.55 -1.53 15.68
CA GLU A 239 -9.56 -0.95 14.78
C GLU A 239 -9.11 0.42 15.33
N PRO A 240 -7.80 0.59 15.60
CA PRO A 240 -7.31 1.90 16.01
C PRO A 240 -7.64 2.91 14.91
N GLN A 241 -8.23 4.03 15.31
CA GLN A 241 -8.41 5.12 14.34
C GLN A 241 -7.03 5.58 13.88
N ALA A 242 -6.88 5.72 12.57
CA ALA A 242 -5.67 6.31 12.00
C ALA A 242 -5.42 7.67 12.66
N ALA A 243 -4.31 7.79 13.36
CA ALA A 243 -3.96 9.03 14.03
C ALA A 243 -3.21 9.91 13.02
N PRO A 244 -3.67 11.14 12.78
CA PRO A 244 -2.96 12.03 11.87
C PRO A 244 -1.58 12.39 12.46
N LEU A 245 -0.58 12.38 11.59
CA LEU A 245 0.78 12.81 11.90
C LEU A 245 0.83 14.35 11.86
N THR A 246 0.46 14.99 12.97
CA THR A 246 0.35 16.46 13.04
C THR A 246 1.70 17.18 12.94
N GLU A 247 2.79 16.49 13.24
CA GLU A 247 4.17 16.99 13.14
C GLU A 247 4.62 17.30 11.71
N VAL A 248 3.90 16.81 10.71
CA VAL A 248 4.11 17.20 9.31
C VAL A 248 3.84 18.70 9.10
N PHE A 249 2.88 19.27 9.82
CA PHE A 249 2.47 20.66 9.65
C PHE A 249 3.41 21.63 10.38
N THR A 250 4.34 22.23 9.64
CA THR A 250 5.06 23.43 10.08
C THR A 250 4.39 24.67 9.47
N ASP A 251 4.69 25.86 10.02
CA ASP A 251 4.14 27.10 9.49
C ASP A 251 4.55 27.29 8.01
N GLU A 252 5.81 26.99 7.69
CA GLU A 252 6.35 27.05 6.33
C GLU A 252 5.59 26.12 5.39
N PHE A 253 5.40 24.85 5.81
CA PHE A 253 4.69 23.86 4.99
C PHE A 253 3.22 24.25 4.77
N VAL A 254 2.55 24.75 5.80
CA VAL A 254 1.17 25.23 5.67
C VAL A 254 1.06 26.42 4.72
N ASP A 255 2.08 27.28 4.66
CA ASP A 255 2.09 28.42 3.73
C ASP A 255 2.38 28.00 2.28
N GLU A 256 3.13 26.91 2.07
CA GLU A 256 3.37 26.36 0.73
C GLU A 256 2.13 25.71 0.10
N ILE A 257 1.22 25.14 0.92
CA ILE A 257 0.02 24.43 0.43
C ILE A 257 -1.22 25.32 0.30
N LYS A 258 -1.17 26.59 0.71
CA LYS A 258 -2.24 27.59 0.53
C LYS A 258 -2.21 28.20 -0.86
#